data_d9856186bd3a42c9aec2fbd0d909c42a
#
_entry.id   d9856186bd3a42c9aec2fbd0d909c42a
#
_cell.length_a   1.000
_cell.length_b   1.000
_cell.length_c   1.000
_cell.angle_alpha   90.00
_cell.angle_beta   90.00
_cell.angle_gamma   90.00
#
_symmetry.space_group_name_H-M   'P 1'
#
loop_
_entity.id
_entity.type
_entity.pdbx_description
1 polymer ?
#
loop_
_entity_poly.entity_id
_entity_poly.type
_entity_poly.pdbx_seq_one_letter_code
_entity_poly.pdbx_strand_id
1 'polypeptide(L)'
;VPVTTLDALIARHGAPEFLKVDVEGLEDQVLAGLSHPVSALSFEATMIHRAAALRALDRVAALGQYRFAWSLGESFALGPWEGAETMSQRIAALPERANSGDVYAVRADAPLAASLGAG
;
A
#
# COMPACT_ATOMS: atom_id res chain seq x y z
N VAL A 1 24.78 7.62 5.20
CA VAL A 1 24.02 6.38 5.23
C VAL A 1 23.79 5.90 3.80
N PRO A 2 24.18 4.66 3.47
CA PRO A 2 23.94 4.13 2.14
C PRO A 2 22.44 4.02 1.88
N VAL A 3 22.03 4.46 0.69
CA VAL A 3 20.65 4.35 0.23
C VAL A 3 20.51 3.06 -0.56
N THR A 4 19.43 2.31 -0.28
CA THR A 4 19.16 1.08 -1.00
C THR A 4 17.70 1.04 -1.44
N THR A 5 17.37 0.13 -2.36
CA THR A 5 16.00 -0.06 -2.84
C THR A 5 15.36 -1.28 -2.16
N LEU A 6 14.03 -1.36 -2.22
CA LEU A 6 13.32 -2.55 -1.76
C LEU A 6 13.73 -3.78 -2.57
N ASP A 7 13.93 -3.63 -3.89
CA ASP A 7 14.40 -4.73 -4.73
C ASP A 7 15.75 -5.27 -4.25
N ALA A 8 16.68 -4.39 -3.88
CA ALA A 8 17.98 -4.79 -3.39
C ALA A 8 17.87 -5.55 -2.06
N LEU A 9 17.00 -5.10 -1.17
CA LEU A 9 16.74 -5.77 0.11
C LEU A 9 16.12 -7.15 -0.11
N ILE A 10 15.17 -7.27 -1.03
CA ILE A 10 14.53 -8.54 -1.37
C ILE A 10 15.56 -9.51 -1.98
N ALA A 11 16.41 -9.02 -2.87
CA ALA A 11 17.47 -9.85 -3.47
C ALA A 11 18.42 -10.40 -2.40
N ARG A 12 18.64 -9.62 -1.34
CA ARG A 12 19.58 -10.00 -0.27
C ARG A 12 18.95 -10.91 0.79
N HIS A 13 17.69 -10.67 1.14
CA HIS A 13 17.01 -11.30 2.28
C HIS A 13 15.81 -12.15 1.91
N GLY A 14 15.39 -12.16 0.66
CA GLY A 14 14.17 -12.84 0.21
C GLY A 14 12.94 -11.94 0.29
N ALA A 15 11.89 -12.32 -0.44
CA ALA A 15 10.66 -11.57 -0.45
C ALA A 15 9.87 -11.77 0.85
N PRO A 16 9.44 -10.67 1.51
CA PRO A 16 8.61 -10.79 2.71
C PRO A 16 7.19 -11.21 2.36
N GLU A 17 6.49 -11.81 3.31
CA GLU A 17 5.06 -12.08 3.16
C GLU A 17 4.24 -10.81 3.32
N PHE A 18 4.69 -9.90 4.16
CA PHE A 18 4.06 -8.60 4.40
C PHE A 18 5.12 -7.51 4.49
N LEU A 19 4.90 -6.41 3.80
CA LEU A 19 5.80 -5.27 3.77
C LEU A 19 5.06 -4.03 4.27
N LYS A 20 5.55 -3.42 5.34
CA LYS A 20 4.99 -2.16 5.83
C LYS A 20 5.89 -1.00 5.40
N VAL A 21 5.28 0.00 4.74
CA VAL A 21 5.99 1.20 4.28
C VAL A 21 5.45 2.40 5.06
N ASP A 22 6.29 2.99 5.89
CA ASP A 22 5.92 4.09 6.78
C ASP A 22 7.06 5.12 6.78
N VAL A 23 7.06 6.01 5.78
CA VAL A 23 8.14 6.97 5.53
C VAL A 23 7.64 8.40 5.32
N GLU A 24 6.47 8.71 5.84
CA GLU A 24 5.88 10.05 5.95
C GLU A 24 6.01 10.91 4.69
N GLY A 25 5.27 10.54 3.64
CA GLY A 25 5.21 11.29 2.40
C GLY A 25 6.18 10.86 1.33
N LEU A 26 7.03 9.88 1.62
CA LEU A 26 7.99 9.32 0.66
C LEU A 26 7.61 7.91 0.20
N GLU A 27 6.37 7.47 0.49
CA GLU A 27 5.89 6.14 0.16
C GLU A 27 6.02 5.83 -1.33
N ASP A 28 5.67 6.78 -2.17
CA ASP A 28 5.78 6.62 -3.62
C ASP A 28 7.22 6.41 -4.08
N GLN A 29 8.18 7.09 -3.44
CA GLN A 29 9.60 6.96 -3.77
C GLN A 29 10.15 5.61 -3.32
N VAL A 30 9.77 5.16 -2.13
CA VAL A 30 10.18 3.84 -1.62
C VAL A 30 9.60 2.73 -2.49
N LEU A 31 8.32 2.83 -2.84
CA LEU A 31 7.65 1.83 -3.68
C LEU A 31 8.14 1.86 -5.13
N ALA A 32 8.68 2.98 -5.61
CA ALA A 32 9.32 3.03 -6.92
C ALA A 32 10.54 2.10 -7.02
N GLY A 33 11.16 1.78 -5.89
CA GLY A 33 12.28 0.82 -5.83
C GLY A 33 11.85 -0.64 -5.69
N LEU A 34 10.55 -0.92 -5.81
CA LEU A 34 9.99 -2.26 -5.70
C LEU A 34 9.45 -2.70 -7.06
N SER A 35 9.96 -3.80 -7.59
CA SER A 35 9.47 -4.42 -8.82
C SER A 35 8.96 -5.85 -8.61
N HIS A 36 9.00 -6.36 -7.38
CA HIS A 36 8.50 -7.68 -7.04
C HIS A 36 7.05 -7.58 -6.51
N PRO A 37 6.11 -8.37 -7.03
CA PRO A 37 4.74 -8.36 -6.53
C PRO A 37 4.63 -9.15 -5.22
N VAL A 38 5.00 -8.51 -4.10
CA VAL A 38 4.91 -9.13 -2.78
C VAL A 38 3.46 -9.49 -2.46
N SER A 39 3.26 -10.48 -1.59
CA SER A 39 1.93 -11.01 -1.28
C SER A 39 1.01 -9.97 -0.63
N ALA A 40 1.56 -9.15 0.26
CA ALA A 40 0.79 -8.11 0.93
C ALA A 40 1.71 -6.97 1.37
N LEU A 41 1.15 -5.77 1.41
CA LEU A 41 1.85 -4.62 1.92
C LEU A 41 0.86 -3.61 2.51
N SER A 42 1.38 -2.67 3.28
CA SER A 42 0.61 -1.50 3.70
C SER A 42 1.48 -0.26 3.58
N PHE A 43 0.85 0.87 3.36
CA PHE A 43 1.51 2.16 3.40
C PHE A 43 0.60 3.20 4.03
N GLU A 44 1.20 4.16 4.73
CA GLU A 44 0.46 5.25 5.34
C GLU A 44 0.08 6.28 4.26
N ALA A 45 -1.16 6.74 4.33
CA ALA A 45 -1.64 7.82 3.49
C ALA A 45 -2.02 8.99 4.40
N THR A 46 -1.28 10.08 4.31
CA THR A 46 -1.61 11.30 5.04
C THR A 46 -2.22 12.31 4.09
N MET A 47 -3.19 13.09 4.59
CA MET A 47 -3.89 14.03 3.72
C MET A 47 -2.99 15.19 3.27
N ILE A 48 -1.98 15.55 4.07
CA ILE A 48 -0.99 16.55 3.67
C ILE A 48 -0.05 16.05 2.57
N HIS A 49 0.04 14.72 2.39
CA HIS A 49 0.82 14.08 1.33
C HIS A 49 -0.06 13.22 0.44
N ARG A 50 -1.29 13.67 0.16
CA ARG A 50 -2.28 12.91 -0.61
C ARG A 50 -1.75 12.47 -1.97
N ALA A 51 -1.06 13.38 -2.67
CA ALA A 51 -0.51 13.07 -3.99
C ALA A 51 0.50 11.92 -3.94
N ALA A 52 1.34 11.88 -2.90
CA ALA A 52 2.28 10.77 -2.69
C ALA A 52 1.54 9.46 -2.45
N ALA A 53 0.46 9.49 -1.67
CA ALA A 53 -0.35 8.30 -1.41
C ALA A 53 -1.00 7.77 -2.70
N LEU A 54 -1.51 8.65 -3.54
CA LEU A 54 -2.10 8.26 -4.83
C LEU A 54 -1.06 7.67 -5.78
N ARG A 55 0.14 8.25 -5.82
CA ARG A 55 1.24 7.68 -6.63
C ARG A 55 1.69 6.32 -6.09
N ALA A 56 1.74 6.17 -4.76
CA ALA A 56 2.06 4.89 -4.14
C ALA A 56 1.04 3.81 -4.52
N LEU A 57 -0.24 4.15 -4.49
CA LEU A 57 -1.32 3.26 -4.91
C LEU A 57 -1.14 2.81 -6.36
N ASP A 58 -0.87 3.77 -7.25
CA ASP A 58 -0.67 3.50 -8.68
C ASP A 58 0.54 2.57 -8.88
N ARG A 59 1.60 2.77 -8.10
CA ARG A 59 2.78 1.92 -8.19
C ARG A 59 2.48 0.49 -7.78
N VAL A 60 1.73 0.29 -6.69
CA VAL A 60 1.33 -1.04 -6.26
C VAL A 60 0.43 -1.70 -7.30
N ALA A 61 -0.52 -0.94 -7.84
CA ALA A 61 -1.43 -1.46 -8.87
C ALA A 61 -0.67 -1.90 -10.13
N ALA A 62 0.46 -1.27 -10.43
CA ALA A 62 1.30 -1.65 -11.57
C ALA A 62 2.12 -2.93 -11.33
N LEU A 63 2.33 -3.32 -10.06
CA LEU A 63 3.07 -4.53 -9.73
C LEU A 63 2.30 -5.82 -9.97
N GLY A 64 0.97 -5.76 -9.91
CA GLY A 64 0.14 -6.95 -10.07
C GLY A 64 -1.31 -6.63 -9.73
N GLN A 65 -2.12 -7.68 -9.63
CA GLN A 65 -3.52 -7.52 -9.26
C GLN A 65 -3.68 -7.56 -7.75
N TYR A 66 -3.90 -6.38 -7.18
CA TYR A 66 -4.07 -6.20 -5.74
C TYR A 66 -5.51 -5.80 -5.42
N ARG A 67 -5.95 -6.20 -4.23
CA ARG A 67 -7.15 -5.66 -3.61
C ARG A 67 -6.71 -4.75 -2.48
N PHE A 68 -7.45 -3.68 -2.27
CA PHE A 68 -7.08 -2.62 -1.32
C PHE A 68 -8.16 -2.43 -0.28
N ALA A 69 -7.75 -2.14 0.96
CA ALA A 69 -8.65 -1.77 2.03
C ALA A 69 -8.08 -0.58 2.79
N TRP A 70 -8.96 0.25 3.32
CA TRP A 70 -8.61 1.47 4.04
C TRP A 70 -8.90 1.30 5.53
N SER A 71 -7.98 1.76 6.37
CA SER A 71 -8.16 1.87 7.82
C SER A 71 -7.89 3.31 8.23
N LEU A 72 -8.90 4.00 8.76
CA LEU A 72 -8.77 5.40 9.16
C LEU A 72 -8.02 5.49 10.49
N GLY A 73 -6.92 6.26 10.51
CA GLY A 73 -6.11 6.45 11.70
C GLY A 73 -5.61 5.13 12.26
N GLU A 74 -5.66 4.99 13.56
CA GLU A 74 -5.23 3.78 14.27
C GLU A 74 -6.40 2.90 14.71
N SER A 75 -7.52 2.98 14.01
CA SER A 75 -8.74 2.26 14.39
C SER A 75 -8.66 0.75 14.23
N PHE A 76 -7.73 0.26 13.40
CA PHE A 76 -7.60 -1.17 13.04
C PHE A 76 -8.86 -1.76 12.41
N ALA A 77 -9.83 -0.91 12.05
CA ALA A 77 -11.05 -1.34 11.39
C ALA A 77 -10.87 -1.17 9.88
N LEU A 78 -10.73 -2.30 9.18
CA LEU A 78 -10.61 -2.27 7.72
C LEU A 78 -11.97 -2.05 7.08
N GLY A 79 -12.01 -1.18 6.08
CA GLY A 79 -13.15 -1.08 5.20
C GLY A 79 -13.21 -2.27 4.24
N PRO A 80 -14.14 -2.22 3.26
CA PRO A 80 -14.24 -3.29 2.28
C PRO A 80 -13.00 -3.36 1.38
N TRP A 81 -12.73 -4.55 0.86
CA TRP A 81 -11.67 -4.73 -0.12
C TRP A 81 -12.15 -4.27 -1.49
N GLU A 82 -11.37 -3.42 -2.13
CA GLU A 82 -11.72 -2.73 -3.36
C GLU A 82 -10.60 -2.81 -4.38
N GLY A 83 -10.91 -2.56 -5.65
CA GLY A 83 -9.92 -2.40 -6.69
C GLY A 83 -9.16 -1.08 -6.57
N ALA A 84 -8.09 -0.94 -7.35
CA ALA A 84 -7.21 0.24 -7.31
C ALA A 84 -7.96 1.53 -7.66
N GLU A 85 -8.80 1.51 -8.70
CA GLU A 85 -9.54 2.69 -9.13
C GLU A 85 -10.48 3.19 -8.05
N THR A 86 -11.24 2.30 -7.44
CA THR A 86 -12.17 2.65 -6.36
C THR A 86 -11.42 3.19 -5.15
N MET A 87 -10.32 2.58 -4.78
CA MET A 87 -9.49 3.04 -3.65
C MET A 87 -8.90 4.41 -3.95
N SER A 88 -8.43 4.64 -5.18
CA SER A 88 -7.90 5.94 -5.60
C SER A 88 -8.94 7.04 -5.46
N GLN A 89 -10.16 6.77 -5.90
CA GLN A 89 -11.28 7.71 -5.78
C GLN A 89 -11.61 7.99 -4.31
N ARG A 90 -11.58 6.97 -3.47
CA ARG A 90 -11.82 7.10 -2.04
C ARG A 90 -10.79 8.00 -1.37
N ILE A 91 -9.51 7.79 -1.66
CA ILE A 91 -8.43 8.61 -1.09
C ILE A 91 -8.53 10.05 -1.58
N ALA A 92 -8.83 10.25 -2.86
CA ALA A 92 -8.97 11.59 -3.44
C ALA A 92 -10.14 12.36 -2.83
N ALA A 93 -11.18 11.66 -2.39
CA ALA A 93 -12.40 12.28 -1.84
C ALA A 93 -12.33 12.48 -0.31
N LEU A 94 -11.34 11.94 0.38
CA LEU A 94 -11.25 12.11 1.83
C LEU A 94 -11.05 13.57 2.21
N PRO A 95 -11.76 14.06 3.25
CA PRO A 95 -11.54 15.42 3.73
C PRO A 95 -10.18 15.53 4.42
N GLU A 96 -9.61 16.73 4.43
CA GLU A 96 -8.32 16.97 5.09
C GLU A 96 -8.37 16.63 6.58
N ARG A 97 -9.51 16.81 7.23
CA ARG A 97 -9.68 16.48 8.64
C ARG A 97 -9.54 14.98 8.93
N ALA A 98 -9.56 14.12 7.91
CA ALA A 98 -9.30 12.69 8.09
C ALA A 98 -7.86 12.42 8.54
N ASN A 99 -6.94 13.38 8.34
CA ASN A 99 -5.53 13.33 8.72
C ASN A 99 -4.76 12.23 8.03
N SER A 100 -4.90 10.99 8.47
CA SER A 100 -4.14 9.86 7.95
C SER A 100 -4.90 8.56 8.12
N GLY A 101 -4.43 7.58 7.43
CA GLY A 101 -4.88 6.20 7.55
C GLY A 101 -3.90 5.29 6.86
N ASP A 102 -4.16 3.99 6.91
CA ASP A 102 -3.33 2.99 6.27
C ASP A 102 -4.08 2.36 5.11
N VAL A 103 -3.38 2.22 4.00
CA VAL A 103 -3.86 1.45 2.85
C VAL A 103 -3.22 0.06 2.93
N TYR A 104 -4.06 -0.96 2.99
CA TYR A 104 -3.61 -2.35 2.95
C TYR A 104 -3.84 -2.89 1.55
N ALA A 105 -2.85 -3.57 1.02
CA ALA A 105 -2.91 -4.16 -0.31
C ALA A 105 -2.55 -5.64 -0.21
N VAL A 106 -3.39 -6.49 -0.80
CA VAL A 106 -3.16 -7.94 -0.83
C VAL A 106 -3.27 -8.38 -2.28
N ARG A 107 -2.27 -9.13 -2.73
CA ARG A 107 -2.29 -9.68 -4.09
C ARG A 107 -3.43 -10.69 -4.20
N ALA A 108 -4.29 -10.50 -5.21
CA ALA A 108 -5.55 -11.23 -5.33
C ALA A 108 -5.35 -12.77 -5.42
N ASP A 109 -4.22 -13.22 -5.98
CA ASP A 109 -3.90 -14.63 -6.12
C ASP A 109 -3.11 -15.20 -4.94
N ALA A 110 -2.76 -14.39 -3.94
CA ALA A 110 -2.03 -14.87 -2.78
C ALA A 110 -2.96 -15.63 -1.82
N PRO A 111 -2.46 -16.67 -1.11
CA PRO A 111 -3.27 -17.39 -0.12
C PRO A 111 -3.86 -16.48 0.95
N LEU A 112 -3.13 -15.44 1.34
CA LEU A 112 -3.57 -14.47 2.34
C LEU A 112 -4.85 -13.74 1.90
N ALA A 113 -5.03 -13.50 0.59
CA ALA A 113 -6.22 -12.84 0.07
C ALA A 113 -7.49 -13.64 0.40
N ALA A 114 -7.46 -14.96 0.23
CA ALA A 114 -8.58 -15.83 0.57
C ALA A 114 -8.87 -15.80 2.07
N SER A 115 -7.82 -15.81 2.90
CA SER A 115 -7.95 -15.77 4.35
C SER A 115 -8.59 -14.47 4.85
N LEU A 116 -8.36 -13.37 4.14
CA LEU A 116 -8.89 -12.05 4.49
C LEU A 116 -10.22 -11.72 3.80
N GLY A 117 -10.70 -12.58 2.91
CA GLY A 117 -11.90 -12.30 2.13
C GLY A 117 -11.68 -11.25 1.05
N ALA A 118 -10.44 -11.05 0.62
CA ALA A 118 -10.06 -10.04 -0.36
C ALA A 118 -10.08 -10.56 -1.80
N GLY A 119 -10.04 -11.88 -1.95
CA GLY A 119 -9.96 -12.54 -3.27
C GLY A 119 -11.20 -12.46 -4.12
#